data_191099788ac400358b92e68b626deaed
#
_entry.id   191099788ac400358b92e68b626deaed
#
_cell.length_a   1.000
_cell.length_b   1.000
_cell.length_c   1.000
_cell.angle_alpha   90.00
_cell.angle_beta   90.00
_cell.angle_gamma   90.00
#
_symmetry.space_group_name_H-M   'P 1'
#
loop_
_entity.id
_entity.type
_entity.pdbx_description
1 polymer ?
#
loop_
_entity_poly.entity_id
_entity_poly.type
_entity_poly.pdbx_seq_one_letter_code
_entity_poly.pdbx_strand_id
1 'polypeptide(L)'
;MSDSGKDADELKPWTVLGSRDLLDASPYLKVRAETVELPDGRRVDSFYQVDQPDYALMFVETEDGHVVMLRTYKHGARRVSLTFPAGALAPGEDPLAAAKRELLEETGYESDDWTGLGAFVVQGNHRGCACHMFHARNARKVAEPDSGDLEEMRIELHSPNDLIDAAARGDYAFLPVIAMLGAVLLPGLREGLGTAAREATVLR
;
A
#
# COMPACT_ATOMS: atom_id res chain seq x y z
N MET A 1 40.92 -13.46 -25.03
CA MET A 1 40.88 -12.23 -24.23
C MET A 1 39.60 -12.29 -23.42
N SER A 2 39.77 -12.47 -22.13
CA SER A 2 38.77 -12.88 -21.17
C SER A 2 37.73 -11.79 -20.89
N ASP A 3 36.48 -12.14 -21.05
CA ASP A 3 35.31 -11.41 -20.59
C ASP A 3 35.11 -11.66 -19.07
N SER A 4 35.93 -10.99 -18.25
CA SER A 4 35.94 -11.18 -16.79
C SER A 4 35.62 -9.88 -16.01
N GLY A 5 34.89 -8.95 -16.60
CA GLY A 5 34.70 -7.61 -16.05
C GLY A 5 33.27 -7.20 -15.67
N LYS A 6 32.24 -8.05 -15.85
CA LYS A 6 30.83 -7.67 -15.59
C LYS A 6 30.21 -8.22 -14.29
N ASP A 7 30.79 -9.26 -13.69
CA ASP A 7 30.17 -9.93 -12.51
C ASP A 7 30.51 -9.31 -11.14
N ALA A 8 31.38 -8.30 -11.09
CA ALA A 8 31.84 -7.76 -9.80
C ALA A 8 30.97 -6.63 -9.23
N ASP A 9 29.99 -6.11 -10.00
CA ASP A 9 29.20 -4.91 -9.64
C ASP A 9 27.69 -5.22 -9.42
N GLU A 10 27.28 -6.48 -9.48
CA GLU A 10 25.89 -6.86 -9.26
C GLU A 10 25.62 -7.10 -7.76
N LEU A 11 24.66 -6.31 -7.19
CA LEU A 11 24.20 -6.51 -5.81
C LEU A 11 23.49 -7.86 -5.68
N LYS A 12 23.93 -8.68 -4.74
CA LYS A 12 23.36 -10.01 -4.50
C LYS A 12 22.36 -9.98 -3.34
N PRO A 13 21.25 -10.72 -3.43
CA PRO A 13 20.32 -10.88 -2.32
C PRO A 13 20.99 -11.64 -1.16
N TRP A 14 20.47 -11.42 0.04
CA TRP A 14 20.85 -12.19 1.23
C TRP A 14 20.18 -13.56 1.21
N THR A 15 20.82 -14.53 1.84
CA THR A 15 20.28 -15.89 1.97
C THR A 15 19.66 -16.06 3.35
N VAL A 16 18.40 -16.46 3.42
CA VAL A 16 17.75 -16.84 4.68
C VAL A 16 18.15 -18.27 5.02
N LEU A 17 18.87 -18.44 6.14
CA LEU A 17 19.36 -19.73 6.64
C LEU A 17 18.37 -20.39 7.61
N GLY A 18 17.51 -19.61 8.25
CA GLY A 18 16.51 -20.09 9.21
C GLY A 18 15.64 -18.97 9.72
N SER A 19 14.51 -19.34 10.30
CA SER A 19 13.55 -18.42 10.89
C SER A 19 12.92 -19.02 12.15
N ARG A 20 12.61 -18.18 13.13
CA ARG A 20 11.84 -18.55 14.33
C ARG A 20 10.84 -17.48 14.68
N ASP A 21 9.65 -17.88 15.04
CA ASP A 21 8.60 -16.98 15.48
C ASP A 21 8.91 -16.43 16.88
N LEU A 22 8.70 -15.14 17.07
CA LEU A 22 8.86 -14.45 18.35
C LEU A 22 7.52 -14.04 18.95
N LEU A 23 6.60 -13.59 18.11
CA LEU A 23 5.25 -13.20 18.47
C LEU A 23 4.31 -13.63 17.35
N ASP A 24 3.23 -14.29 17.70
CA ASP A 24 2.12 -14.56 16.80
C ASP A 24 0.84 -13.98 17.43
N ALA A 25 0.39 -12.86 16.88
CA ALA A 25 -0.87 -12.21 17.21
C ALA A 25 -1.76 -12.16 15.95
N SER A 26 -1.78 -13.28 15.20
CA SER A 26 -2.60 -13.40 13.99
C SER A 26 -4.09 -13.15 14.26
N PRO A 27 -4.81 -12.55 13.33
CA PRO A 27 -4.40 -12.19 11.98
C PRO A 27 -3.69 -10.84 11.87
N TYR A 28 -3.49 -10.08 12.96
CA TYR A 28 -3.08 -8.68 12.94
C TYR A 28 -1.58 -8.47 12.76
N LEU A 29 -0.78 -9.33 13.39
CA LEU A 29 0.66 -9.14 13.46
C LEU A 29 1.37 -10.46 13.75
N LYS A 30 2.47 -10.73 13.04
CA LYS A 30 3.44 -11.75 13.38
C LYS A 30 4.85 -11.17 13.32
N VAL A 31 5.70 -11.51 14.29
CA VAL A 31 7.11 -11.11 14.33
C VAL A 31 7.97 -12.35 14.35
N ARG A 32 8.96 -12.42 13.47
CA ARG A 32 9.95 -13.49 13.43
C ARG A 32 11.37 -12.94 13.42
N ALA A 33 12.31 -13.73 13.92
CA ALA A 33 13.73 -13.49 13.76
C ALA A 33 14.28 -14.44 12.70
N GLU A 34 14.95 -13.91 11.70
CA GLU A 34 15.64 -14.65 10.67
C GLU A 34 17.14 -14.68 10.93
N THR A 35 17.76 -15.81 10.64
CA THR A 35 19.20 -15.93 10.48
C THR A 35 19.50 -15.76 9.00
N VAL A 36 20.29 -14.75 8.66
CA VAL A 36 20.62 -14.44 7.27
C VAL A 36 22.13 -14.44 7.04
N GLU A 37 22.53 -14.85 5.83
CA GLU A 37 23.90 -14.74 5.34
C GLU A 37 23.98 -13.65 4.28
N LEU A 38 24.92 -12.74 4.46
CA LEU A 38 25.20 -11.65 3.53
C LEU A 38 26.07 -12.15 2.36
N PRO A 39 26.14 -11.42 1.24
CA PRO A 39 26.95 -11.80 0.08
C PRO A 39 28.46 -11.95 0.37
N ASP A 40 28.96 -11.32 1.42
CA ASP A 40 30.36 -11.41 1.87
C ASP A 40 30.61 -12.55 2.87
N GLY A 41 29.59 -13.41 3.13
CA GLY A 41 29.67 -14.54 4.04
C GLY A 41 29.42 -14.19 5.52
N ARG A 42 29.23 -12.93 5.86
CA ARG A 42 28.85 -12.56 7.24
C ARG A 42 27.46 -13.07 7.56
N ARG A 43 27.29 -13.57 8.78
CA ARG A 43 26.02 -14.07 9.30
C ARG A 43 25.43 -13.12 10.33
N VAL A 44 24.12 -12.90 10.24
CA VAL A 44 23.31 -12.14 11.20
C VAL A 44 22.24 -13.07 11.76
N ASP A 45 22.28 -13.34 13.07
CA ASP A 45 21.40 -14.35 13.69
C ASP A 45 20.05 -13.81 14.17
N SER A 46 19.81 -12.51 14.06
CA SER A 46 18.58 -11.87 14.54
C SER A 46 18.18 -10.70 13.63
N PHE A 47 17.82 -11.01 12.39
CA PHE A 47 17.24 -10.03 11.49
C PHE A 47 15.71 -10.10 11.61
N TYR A 48 15.10 -9.05 12.16
CA TYR A 48 13.67 -9.11 12.50
C TYR A 48 12.79 -8.78 11.30
N GLN A 49 11.79 -9.62 11.08
CA GLN A 49 10.72 -9.41 10.10
C GLN A 49 9.38 -9.28 10.80
N VAL A 50 8.53 -8.45 10.24
CA VAL A 50 7.17 -8.19 10.70
C VAL A 50 6.22 -8.55 9.57
N ASP A 51 5.25 -9.40 9.82
CA ASP A 51 4.19 -9.74 8.89
C ASP A 51 2.87 -9.16 9.38
N GLN A 52 2.23 -8.36 8.55
CA GLN A 52 0.90 -7.80 8.74
C GLN A 52 0.07 -8.13 7.51
N PRO A 53 -1.27 -8.11 7.60
CA PRO A 53 -2.12 -8.25 6.42
C PRO A 53 -1.74 -7.23 5.35
N ASP A 54 -1.64 -7.68 4.10
CA ASP A 54 -1.54 -6.79 2.96
C ASP A 54 -2.84 -5.98 2.85
N TYR A 55 -2.80 -4.81 2.23
CA TYR A 55 -3.97 -3.95 2.09
C TYR A 55 -4.06 -3.29 0.72
N ALA A 56 -5.28 -2.93 0.33
CA ALA A 56 -5.56 -2.11 -0.84
C ALA A 56 -5.65 -0.64 -0.44
N LEU A 57 -5.08 0.25 -1.26
CA LEU A 57 -5.19 1.70 -1.16
C LEU A 57 -5.72 2.26 -2.47
N MET A 58 -6.73 3.11 -2.43
CA MET A 58 -7.50 3.47 -3.61
C MET A 58 -7.57 4.99 -3.80
N PHE A 59 -7.06 5.48 -4.94
CA PHE A 59 -7.38 6.82 -5.43
C PHE A 59 -8.69 6.73 -6.22
N VAL A 60 -9.74 7.38 -5.76
CA VAL A 60 -11.09 7.22 -6.30
C VAL A 60 -11.61 8.55 -6.83
N GLU A 61 -11.75 8.65 -8.15
CA GLU A 61 -12.32 9.81 -8.82
C GLU A 61 -13.80 9.57 -9.12
N THR A 62 -14.63 10.50 -8.73
CA THR A 62 -16.07 10.51 -9.06
C THR A 62 -16.32 10.98 -10.51
N GLU A 63 -17.52 10.77 -11.01
CA GLU A 63 -17.92 11.19 -12.37
C GLU A 63 -17.77 12.71 -12.62
N ASP A 64 -17.87 13.52 -11.56
CA ASP A 64 -17.71 14.98 -11.61
C ASP A 64 -16.28 15.46 -11.31
N GLY A 65 -15.32 14.54 -11.22
CA GLY A 65 -13.89 14.83 -11.10
C GLY A 65 -13.41 15.17 -9.68
N HIS A 66 -14.23 14.90 -8.65
CA HIS A 66 -13.76 14.97 -7.27
C HIS A 66 -13.10 13.67 -6.84
N VAL A 67 -12.29 13.74 -5.81
CA VAL A 67 -11.60 12.58 -5.22
C VAL A 67 -12.23 12.27 -3.87
N VAL A 68 -12.60 11.00 -3.67
CA VAL A 68 -13.17 10.50 -2.41
C VAL A 68 -12.05 10.34 -1.40
N MET A 69 -12.17 11.05 -0.28
CA MET A 69 -11.22 11.02 0.83
C MET A 69 -11.95 10.67 2.12
N LEU A 70 -11.20 10.16 3.08
CA LEU A 70 -11.67 9.86 4.42
C LEU A 70 -10.91 10.70 5.44
N ARG A 71 -11.63 11.42 6.30
CA ARG A 71 -11.05 12.06 7.47
C ARG A 71 -11.31 11.19 8.69
N THR A 72 -10.25 10.67 9.29
CA THR A 72 -10.34 9.70 10.37
C THR A 72 -9.19 9.86 11.37
N TYR A 73 -9.40 9.45 12.62
CA TYR A 73 -8.33 9.29 13.59
C TYR A 73 -7.59 7.98 13.33
N LYS A 74 -6.26 8.04 13.31
CA LYS A 74 -5.42 6.83 13.20
C LYS A 74 -4.49 6.75 14.41
N HIS A 75 -4.67 5.69 15.19
CA HIS A 75 -4.00 5.54 16.48
C HIS A 75 -2.47 5.47 16.35
N GLY A 76 -1.95 4.86 15.29
CA GLY A 76 -0.50 4.81 15.04
C GLY A 76 0.14 6.18 14.87
N ALA A 77 -0.56 7.12 14.22
CA ALA A 77 -0.13 8.51 14.06
C ALA A 77 -0.58 9.42 15.22
N ARG A 78 -1.50 8.95 16.06
CA ARG A 78 -2.13 9.67 17.20
C ARG A 78 -2.75 11.01 16.81
N ARG A 79 -3.30 11.09 15.60
CA ARG A 79 -3.98 12.30 15.12
C ARG A 79 -5.04 11.97 14.09
N VAL A 80 -5.95 12.93 13.92
CA VAL A 80 -6.87 12.93 12.75
C VAL A 80 -6.06 13.28 11.50
N SER A 81 -6.30 12.55 10.44
CA SER A 81 -5.63 12.68 9.16
C SER A 81 -6.62 12.53 8.02
N LEU A 82 -6.32 13.18 6.92
CA LEU A 82 -6.97 12.89 5.64
C LEU A 82 -6.25 11.68 5.03
N THR A 83 -7.01 10.72 4.48
CA THR A 83 -6.48 9.51 3.84
C THR A 83 -7.37 9.12 2.65
N PHE A 84 -6.84 8.30 1.77
CA PHE A 84 -7.63 7.60 0.77
C PHE A 84 -8.37 6.42 1.41
N PRO A 85 -9.47 5.93 0.81
CA PRO A 85 -10.07 4.65 1.18
C PRO A 85 -9.03 3.52 1.10
N ALA A 86 -9.03 2.64 2.11
CA ALA A 86 -8.03 1.59 2.22
C ALA A 86 -8.45 0.52 3.23
N GLY A 87 -8.35 -0.74 2.87
CA GLY A 87 -8.66 -1.82 3.79
C GLY A 87 -7.81 -3.07 3.59
N ALA A 88 -7.79 -3.92 4.61
CA ALA A 88 -6.98 -5.12 4.64
C ALA A 88 -7.54 -6.20 3.71
N LEU A 89 -6.63 -6.95 3.08
CA LEU A 89 -6.99 -8.14 2.33
C LEU A 89 -7.30 -9.28 3.29
N ALA A 90 -8.40 -9.98 3.06
CA ALA A 90 -8.64 -11.27 3.69
C ALA A 90 -7.64 -12.33 3.17
N PRO A 91 -7.37 -13.41 3.93
CA PRO A 91 -6.45 -14.45 3.48
C PRO A 91 -6.87 -15.05 2.12
N GLY A 92 -6.00 -14.87 1.11
CA GLY A 92 -6.22 -15.37 -0.25
C GLY A 92 -7.18 -14.52 -1.10
N GLU A 93 -7.62 -13.38 -0.60
CA GLU A 93 -8.46 -12.44 -1.35
C GLU A 93 -7.68 -11.80 -2.51
N ASP A 94 -8.32 -11.66 -3.66
CA ASP A 94 -7.77 -10.90 -4.78
C ASP A 94 -7.70 -9.41 -4.42
N PRO A 95 -6.54 -8.74 -4.62
CA PRO A 95 -6.38 -7.34 -4.19
C PRO A 95 -7.38 -6.37 -4.82
N LEU A 96 -7.81 -6.59 -6.07
CA LEU A 96 -8.83 -5.74 -6.71
C LEU A 96 -10.22 -6.01 -6.14
N ALA A 97 -10.52 -7.27 -5.80
CA ALA A 97 -11.77 -7.62 -5.12
C ALA A 97 -11.84 -6.95 -3.75
N ALA A 98 -10.74 -6.99 -2.97
CA ALA A 98 -10.64 -6.29 -1.69
C ALA A 98 -10.83 -4.77 -1.87
N ALA A 99 -10.17 -4.15 -2.86
CA ALA A 99 -10.32 -2.72 -3.14
C ALA A 99 -11.77 -2.34 -3.43
N LYS A 100 -12.49 -3.13 -4.23
CA LYS A 100 -13.91 -2.88 -4.54
C LYS A 100 -14.81 -3.03 -3.31
N ARG A 101 -14.59 -4.06 -2.51
CA ARG A 101 -15.33 -4.32 -1.27
C ARG A 101 -15.13 -3.18 -0.27
N GLU A 102 -13.88 -2.84 0.03
CA GLU A 102 -13.54 -1.77 0.98
C GLU A 102 -14.06 -0.39 0.52
N LEU A 103 -13.97 -0.08 -0.79
CA LEU A 103 -14.53 1.15 -1.31
C LEU A 103 -16.02 1.27 -1.01
N LEU A 104 -16.78 0.20 -1.27
CA LEU A 104 -18.20 0.17 -1.00
C LEU A 104 -18.51 0.26 0.50
N GLU A 105 -17.82 -0.52 1.32
CA GLU A 105 -18.03 -0.60 2.77
C GLU A 105 -17.68 0.73 3.46
N GLU A 106 -16.51 1.33 3.16
CA GLU A 106 -16.06 2.56 3.80
C GLU A 106 -16.78 3.81 3.29
N THR A 107 -17.20 3.82 2.02
CA THR A 107 -17.65 5.07 1.38
C THR A 107 -19.04 5.01 0.76
N GLY A 108 -19.56 3.84 0.47
CA GLY A 108 -20.77 3.65 -0.32
C GLY A 108 -20.60 3.96 -1.81
N TYR A 109 -19.36 4.13 -2.30
CA TYR A 109 -19.06 4.32 -3.71
C TYR A 109 -18.69 3.01 -4.40
N GLU A 110 -18.96 2.92 -5.70
CA GLU A 110 -18.50 1.86 -6.58
C GLU A 110 -17.96 2.43 -7.90
N SER A 111 -17.12 1.66 -8.57
CA SER A 111 -16.61 1.95 -9.92
C SER A 111 -16.42 0.66 -10.71
N ASP A 112 -16.55 0.79 -12.04
CA ASP A 112 -16.20 -0.27 -13.00
C ASP A 112 -14.88 0.00 -13.73
N ASP A 113 -14.30 1.20 -13.57
CA ASP A 113 -13.06 1.63 -14.25
C ASP A 113 -11.87 1.65 -13.27
N TRP A 114 -11.12 0.55 -13.24
CA TRP A 114 -10.00 0.34 -12.34
C TRP A 114 -8.67 0.17 -13.08
N THR A 115 -7.64 0.82 -12.55
CA THR A 115 -6.25 0.64 -12.98
C THR A 115 -5.40 0.25 -11.79
N GLY A 116 -4.70 -0.89 -11.84
CA GLY A 116 -3.68 -1.26 -10.87
C GLY A 116 -2.43 -0.40 -11.07
N LEU A 117 -1.89 0.16 -9.98
CA LEU A 117 -0.67 0.98 -9.98
C LEU A 117 0.54 0.20 -9.44
N GLY A 118 0.33 -1.01 -8.96
CA GLY A 118 1.37 -1.89 -8.42
C GLY A 118 1.17 -2.26 -6.96
N ALA A 119 2.05 -3.15 -6.49
CA ALA A 119 2.12 -3.57 -5.09
C ALA A 119 3.52 -3.24 -4.54
N PHE A 120 3.57 -2.60 -3.38
CA PHE A 120 4.81 -2.09 -2.80
C PHE A 120 4.94 -2.52 -1.35
N VAL A 121 6.11 -3.06 -0.99
CA VAL A 121 6.45 -3.36 0.41
C VAL A 121 6.57 -2.06 1.18
N VAL A 122 5.88 -1.95 2.31
CA VAL A 122 5.80 -0.71 3.09
C VAL A 122 7.11 -0.41 3.83
N GLN A 123 7.84 -1.45 4.26
CA GLN A 123 9.11 -1.29 4.98
C GLN A 123 10.20 -2.17 4.37
N GLY A 124 11.16 -1.57 3.70
CA GLY A 124 12.21 -2.28 2.97
C GLY A 124 13.09 -3.20 3.82
N ASN A 125 13.25 -2.93 5.13
CA ASN A 125 14.06 -3.78 6.01
C ASN A 125 13.25 -4.84 6.78
N HIS A 126 12.01 -4.52 7.14
CA HIS A 126 11.21 -5.35 8.05
C HIS A 126 9.92 -5.86 7.41
N ARG A 127 9.75 -5.68 6.12
CA ARG A 127 8.58 -6.01 5.32
C ARG A 127 7.30 -5.25 5.76
N GLY A 128 6.74 -5.52 6.94
CA GLY A 128 5.43 -5.05 7.35
C GLY A 128 4.34 -5.76 6.54
N CYS A 129 3.88 -5.11 5.49
CA CYS A 129 2.89 -5.62 4.54
C CYS A 129 3.18 -5.09 3.13
N ALA A 130 2.44 -5.57 2.15
CA ALA A 130 2.35 -4.96 0.83
C ALA A 130 1.13 -4.02 0.75
N CYS A 131 1.34 -2.84 0.16
CA CYS A 131 0.29 -1.91 -0.23
C CYS A 131 -0.02 -2.12 -1.71
N HIS A 132 -1.22 -2.59 -2.03
CA HIS A 132 -1.73 -2.73 -3.39
C HIS A 132 -2.45 -1.43 -3.78
N MET A 133 -1.90 -0.69 -4.73
CA MET A 133 -2.40 0.63 -5.10
C MET A 133 -3.28 0.54 -6.35
N PHE A 134 -4.44 1.19 -6.29
CA PHE A 134 -5.42 1.23 -7.38
C PHE A 134 -5.88 2.66 -7.64
N HIS A 135 -6.21 2.92 -8.90
CA HIS A 135 -6.92 4.11 -9.34
C HIS A 135 -8.28 3.70 -9.90
N ALA A 136 -9.34 4.15 -9.26
CA ALA A 136 -10.72 4.01 -9.73
C ALA A 136 -11.22 5.33 -10.31
N ARG A 137 -11.92 5.28 -11.43
CA ARG A 137 -12.52 6.45 -12.08
C ARG A 137 -14.03 6.28 -12.22
N ASN A 138 -14.71 7.38 -12.50
CA ASN A 138 -16.15 7.39 -12.72
C ASN A 138 -16.94 6.73 -11.59
N ALA A 139 -16.45 6.91 -10.35
CA ALA A 139 -17.10 6.37 -9.18
C ALA A 139 -18.40 7.10 -8.87
N ARG A 140 -19.42 6.33 -8.48
CA ARG A 140 -20.73 6.84 -8.11
C ARG A 140 -21.14 6.35 -6.73
N LYS A 141 -21.85 7.17 -5.97
CA LYS A 141 -22.39 6.76 -4.68
C LYS A 141 -23.65 5.90 -4.90
N VAL A 142 -23.64 4.68 -4.37
CA VAL A 142 -24.74 3.71 -4.55
C VAL A 142 -25.36 3.26 -3.24
N ALA A 143 -24.66 3.46 -2.10
CA ALA A 143 -25.11 3.07 -0.78
C ALA A 143 -24.66 4.06 0.30
N GLU A 144 -25.17 3.92 1.51
CA GLU A 144 -24.56 4.52 2.68
C GLU A 144 -23.40 3.62 3.15
N PRO A 145 -22.31 4.20 3.72
CA PRO A 145 -21.18 3.43 4.21
C PRO A 145 -21.57 2.51 5.37
N ASP A 146 -21.01 1.31 5.41
CA ASP A 146 -21.21 0.32 6.47
C ASP A 146 -19.91 -0.51 6.65
N SER A 147 -18.85 0.16 7.10
CA SER A 147 -17.53 -0.49 7.23
C SER A 147 -17.43 -1.42 8.44
N GLY A 148 -18.23 -1.19 9.48
CA GLY A 148 -18.08 -1.90 10.76
C GLY A 148 -16.77 -1.62 11.51
N ASP A 149 -15.98 -0.65 11.06
CA ASP A 149 -14.70 -0.28 11.65
C ASP A 149 -14.85 0.35 13.04
N LEU A 150 -13.80 0.24 13.85
CA LEU A 150 -13.73 0.89 15.17
C LEU A 150 -13.55 2.41 15.05
N GLU A 151 -13.06 2.88 13.91
CA GLU A 151 -12.72 4.28 13.69
C GLU A 151 -13.92 5.03 13.10
N GLU A 152 -14.24 6.17 13.69
CA GLU A 152 -15.17 7.12 13.09
C GLU A 152 -14.52 7.74 11.83
N MET A 153 -15.23 7.69 10.71
CA MET A 153 -14.77 8.23 9.43
C MET A 153 -15.76 9.23 8.87
N ARG A 154 -15.23 10.30 8.24
CA ARG A 154 -16.02 11.24 7.45
C ARG A 154 -15.57 11.20 6.03
N ILE A 155 -16.50 11.02 5.11
CA ILE A 155 -16.25 11.12 3.68
C ILE A 155 -16.18 12.59 3.31
N GLU A 156 -15.12 12.98 2.62
CA GLU A 156 -14.91 14.31 2.07
C GLU A 156 -14.59 14.21 0.59
N LEU A 157 -15.19 15.08 -0.23
CA LEU A 157 -14.91 15.18 -1.65
C LEU A 157 -13.98 16.38 -1.89
N HIS A 158 -12.85 16.14 -2.53
CA HIS A 158 -11.82 17.14 -2.79
C HIS A 158 -11.52 17.25 -4.28
N SER A 159 -11.22 18.45 -4.77
CA SER A 159 -10.59 18.56 -6.08
C SER A 159 -9.13 18.08 -6.02
N PRO A 160 -8.51 17.66 -7.14
CA PRO A 160 -7.09 17.30 -7.16
C PRO A 160 -6.16 18.42 -6.63
N ASN A 161 -6.51 19.69 -6.85
CA ASN A 161 -5.74 20.82 -6.32
C ASN A 161 -5.86 20.94 -4.80
N ASP A 162 -7.05 20.71 -4.23
CA ASP A 162 -7.24 20.73 -2.77
C ASP A 162 -6.37 19.65 -2.08
N LEU A 163 -6.14 18.51 -2.76
CA LEU A 163 -5.26 17.45 -2.23
C LEU A 163 -3.80 17.90 -2.16
N ILE A 164 -3.33 18.64 -3.15
CA ILE A 164 -1.97 19.22 -3.14
C ILE A 164 -1.86 20.25 -2.01
N ASP A 165 -2.85 21.11 -1.86
CA ASP A 165 -2.90 22.11 -0.78
C ASP A 165 -2.97 21.44 0.60
N ALA A 166 -3.71 20.33 0.74
CA ALA A 166 -3.77 19.53 1.96
C ALA A 166 -2.39 18.96 2.33
N ALA A 167 -1.60 18.53 1.34
CA ALA A 167 -0.21 18.11 1.57
C ALA A 167 0.65 19.26 2.11
N ALA A 168 0.53 20.45 1.52
CA ALA A 168 1.25 21.64 1.97
C ALA A 168 0.87 22.06 3.41
N ARG A 169 -0.37 21.84 3.82
CA ARG A 169 -0.86 22.10 5.18
C ARG A 169 -0.47 21.02 6.20
N GLY A 170 0.05 19.87 5.75
CA GLY A 170 0.40 18.73 6.60
C GLY A 170 -0.80 17.91 7.07
N ASP A 171 -1.89 17.89 6.31
CA ASP A 171 -3.13 17.14 6.63
C ASP A 171 -2.94 15.62 6.55
N TYR A 172 -1.88 15.15 5.88
CA TYR A 172 -1.57 13.73 5.74
C TYR A 172 -0.59 13.25 6.81
N ALA A 173 -0.92 12.12 7.44
CA ALA A 173 -0.08 11.50 8.47
C ALA A 173 0.72 10.29 7.95
N PHE A 174 0.40 9.80 6.72
CA PHE A 174 0.89 8.52 6.22
C PHE A 174 1.65 8.67 4.91
N LEU A 175 2.82 8.04 4.85
CA LEU A 175 3.63 8.01 3.64
C LEU A 175 2.91 7.39 2.42
N PRO A 176 2.13 6.29 2.55
CA PRO A 176 1.39 5.73 1.42
C PRO A 176 0.43 6.72 0.75
N VAL A 177 -0.17 7.65 1.51
CA VAL A 177 -1.05 8.70 0.95
C VAL A 177 -0.26 9.64 0.05
N ILE A 178 0.92 10.08 0.48
CA ILE A 178 1.81 10.93 -0.33
C ILE A 178 2.31 10.18 -1.57
N ALA A 179 2.64 8.89 -1.42
CA ALA A 179 3.05 8.05 -2.55
C ALA A 179 1.92 7.91 -3.59
N MET A 180 0.67 7.72 -3.14
CA MET A 180 -0.51 7.65 -4.01
C MET A 180 -0.74 8.94 -4.77
N LEU A 181 -0.63 10.10 -4.11
CA LEU A 181 -0.72 11.41 -4.79
C LEU A 181 0.31 11.52 -5.91
N GLY A 182 1.57 11.15 -5.64
CA GLY A 182 2.62 11.12 -6.65
C GLY A 182 2.31 10.15 -7.80
N ALA A 183 1.85 8.96 -7.46
CA ALA A 183 1.55 7.90 -8.44
C ALA A 183 0.42 8.29 -9.41
N VAL A 184 -0.57 9.07 -8.96
CA VAL A 184 -1.72 9.44 -9.79
C VAL A 184 -1.56 10.83 -10.43
N LEU A 185 -1.08 11.82 -9.66
CA LEU A 185 -1.05 13.22 -10.12
C LEU A 185 0.18 13.56 -10.95
N LEU A 186 1.23 12.71 -10.98
CA LEU A 186 2.40 12.88 -11.82
C LEU A 186 2.28 11.97 -13.07
N PRO A 187 1.94 12.51 -14.26
CA PRO A 187 1.62 11.71 -15.44
C PRO A 187 2.71 10.69 -15.82
N GLY A 188 3.98 11.10 -15.81
CA GLY A 188 5.09 10.21 -16.15
C GLY A 188 5.29 9.05 -15.17
N LEU A 189 5.00 9.24 -13.89
CA LEU A 189 5.05 8.19 -12.89
C LEU A 189 3.87 7.23 -13.06
N ARG A 190 2.68 7.75 -13.27
CA ARG A 190 1.46 6.95 -13.51
C ARG A 190 1.60 5.99 -14.70
N GLU A 191 2.11 6.49 -15.83
CA GLU A 191 2.33 5.67 -17.02
C GLU A 191 3.35 4.56 -16.77
N GLY A 192 4.45 4.88 -16.08
CA GLY A 192 5.49 3.91 -15.72
C GLY A 192 4.98 2.82 -14.78
N LEU A 193 4.22 3.17 -13.75
CA LEU A 193 3.66 2.21 -12.79
C LEU A 193 2.62 1.30 -13.44
N GLY A 194 1.73 1.83 -14.25
CA GLY A 194 0.73 1.02 -14.97
C GLY A 194 1.34 -0.02 -15.92
N THR A 195 2.52 0.22 -16.45
CA THR A 195 3.26 -0.74 -17.27
C THR A 195 3.95 -1.79 -16.41
N ALA A 196 4.63 -1.38 -15.35
CA ALA A 196 5.35 -2.27 -14.44
C ALA A 196 4.40 -3.20 -13.64
N ALA A 197 3.20 -2.75 -13.30
CA ALA A 197 2.21 -3.57 -12.60
C ALA A 197 1.73 -4.79 -13.41
N ARG A 198 1.84 -4.74 -14.74
CA ARG A 198 1.51 -5.87 -15.61
C ARG A 198 2.61 -6.94 -15.67
N GLU A 199 3.83 -6.58 -15.28
CA GLU A 199 5.01 -7.45 -15.35
C GLU A 199 5.45 -7.98 -13.98
N ALA A 200 5.05 -7.34 -12.90
CA ALA A 200 5.45 -7.73 -11.56
C ALA A 200 4.62 -8.91 -11.04
N THR A 201 5.17 -10.11 -11.19
CA THR A 201 4.79 -11.24 -10.34
C THR A 201 5.21 -10.88 -8.91
N VAL A 202 4.23 -10.68 -8.04
CA VAL A 202 4.45 -10.41 -6.60
C VAL A 202 5.40 -11.46 -6.06
N LEU A 203 6.54 -11.02 -5.58
CA LEU A 203 7.48 -11.86 -4.84
C LEU A 203 6.77 -12.36 -3.58
N ARG A 204 6.32 -13.62 -3.63
CA ARG A 204 5.82 -14.38 -2.47
C ARG A 204 6.97 -14.92 -1.67
#